data_c3fbd2e86afc84a79a5a93cbe96caa45
#
_entry.id   c3fbd2e86afc84a79a5a93cbe96caa45
#
_cell.length_a   1.000
_cell.length_b   1.000
_cell.length_c   1.000
_cell.angle_alpha   90.00
_cell.angle_beta   90.00
_cell.angle_gamma   90.00
#
_symmetry.space_group_name_H-M   'P 1'
#
loop_
_entity.id
_entity.type
_entity.pdbx_description
1 polymer ?
#
loop_
_entity_poly.entity_id
_entity_poly.type
_entity_poly.pdbx_seq_one_letter_code
_entity_poly.pdbx_strand_id
1 'polypeptide(L)'
;MTGQLGLYLGFAIILVIAYTVIDVQDVVAGAYGQPMASLCVQVLGHKSGLAMFAINIVAQFFVGQGCTIAASRVVFAYSRDGAIPGSRWWSHVNSRTKTPVNSVWFVLTIAALLGLLMFASPVAIGAVFSIGAIAQYTAFVTPIGGFRTFNLLGILLTLLSS
;
A
#
# COMPACT_ATOMS: atom_id res chain seq x y z
N MET A 1 12.03 -10.98 12.58
CA MET A 1 13.02 -9.96 13.02
C MET A 1 13.55 -9.10 11.88
N THR A 2 13.85 -9.63 10.71
CA THR A 2 14.35 -8.87 9.54
C THR A 2 13.43 -7.76 9.03
N GLY A 3 12.11 -7.95 9.06
CA GLY A 3 11.15 -6.94 8.61
C GLY A 3 11.08 -5.69 9.47
N GLN A 4 11.21 -5.85 10.78
CA GLN A 4 11.21 -4.71 11.72
C GLN A 4 12.48 -3.86 11.58
N LEU A 5 13.63 -4.50 11.41
CA LEU A 5 14.89 -3.79 11.15
C LEU A 5 14.85 -2.97 9.87
N GLY A 6 14.26 -3.51 8.80
CA GLY A 6 14.08 -2.77 7.54
C GLY A 6 13.16 -1.56 7.70
N LEU A 7 12.13 -1.66 8.53
CA LEU A 7 11.19 -0.58 8.79
C LEU A 7 11.85 0.55 9.61
N TYR A 8 12.65 0.21 10.63
CA TYR A 8 13.39 1.21 11.42
C TYR A 8 14.48 1.90 10.59
N LEU A 9 15.20 1.15 9.75
CA LEU A 9 16.19 1.71 8.84
C LEU A 9 15.55 2.65 7.82
N GLY A 10 14.43 2.24 7.21
CA GLY A 10 13.68 3.10 6.29
C GLY A 10 13.20 4.39 6.94
N PHE A 11 12.66 4.30 8.16
CA PHE A 11 12.21 5.47 8.91
C PHE A 11 13.36 6.41 9.29
N ALA A 12 14.51 5.87 9.71
CA ALA A 12 15.71 6.63 10.02
C ALA A 12 16.24 7.38 8.78
N ILE A 13 16.26 6.72 7.61
CA ILE A 13 16.67 7.34 6.35
C ILE A 13 15.73 8.49 5.97
N ILE A 14 14.41 8.30 6.08
CA ILE A 14 13.42 9.34 5.81
C ILE A 14 13.61 10.53 6.75
N LEU A 15 13.86 10.31 8.05
CA LEU A 15 14.12 11.37 9.01
C LEU A 15 15.40 12.15 8.68
N VAL A 16 16.49 11.46 8.32
CA VAL A 16 17.75 12.10 7.92
C VAL A 16 17.54 12.95 6.68
N ILE A 17 16.85 12.43 5.67
CA ILE A 17 16.54 13.17 4.45
C ILE A 17 15.66 14.38 4.77
N ALA A 18 14.62 14.22 5.60
CA ALA A 18 13.74 15.33 5.99
C ALA A 18 14.48 16.42 6.76
N TYR A 19 15.47 16.05 7.59
CA TYR A 19 16.30 17.00 8.33
C TYR A 19 17.31 17.76 7.45
N THR A 20 17.71 17.17 6.33
CA THR A 20 18.66 17.76 5.37
C THR A 20 17.99 18.67 4.32
N VAL A 21 16.65 18.74 4.29
CA VAL A 21 15.90 19.62 3.38
C VAL A 21 16.11 21.08 3.79
N ILE A 22 16.71 21.86 2.89
CA ILE A 22 17.04 23.27 3.12
C ILE A 22 15.82 24.16 2.83
N ASP A 23 15.03 23.82 1.80
CA ASP A 23 13.86 24.60 1.42
C ASP A 23 12.66 23.66 1.10
N VAL A 24 11.65 23.69 2.00
CA VAL A 24 10.43 22.89 1.88
C VAL A 24 9.53 23.40 0.77
N GLN A 25 9.54 24.69 0.50
CA GLN A 25 8.73 25.33 -0.55
C GLN A 25 9.16 24.84 -1.93
N ASP A 26 10.46 24.79 -2.18
CA ASP A 26 11.03 24.29 -3.43
C ASP A 26 10.78 22.77 -3.64
N VAL A 27 10.69 21.99 -2.57
CA VAL A 27 10.38 20.57 -2.65
C VAL A 27 8.93 20.33 -3.04
N VAL A 28 8.00 21.12 -2.49
CA VAL A 28 6.56 20.98 -2.74
C VAL A 28 6.16 21.57 -4.10
N ALA A 29 6.73 22.72 -4.46
CA ALA A 29 6.45 23.44 -5.71
C ALA A 29 7.41 23.09 -6.86
N GLY A 30 8.33 22.15 -6.64
CA GLY A 30 9.43 21.85 -7.55
C GLY A 30 9.00 21.48 -8.97
N ALA A 31 9.85 21.84 -9.92
CA ALA A 31 9.65 21.71 -11.37
C ALA A 31 9.40 20.26 -11.84
N TYR A 32 9.70 19.26 -11.01
CA TYR A 32 9.54 17.83 -11.33
C TYR A 32 8.15 17.28 -11.06
N GLY A 33 7.23 18.04 -10.46
CA GLY A 33 5.87 17.62 -10.14
C GLY A 33 5.78 16.44 -9.13
N GLN A 34 6.93 16.01 -8.61
CA GLN A 34 7.06 14.92 -7.63
C GLN A 34 7.98 15.39 -6.49
N PRO A 35 7.46 15.56 -5.27
CA PRO A 35 8.24 16.06 -4.14
C PRO A 35 9.49 15.21 -3.85
N MET A 36 9.38 13.90 -4.03
CA MET A 36 10.50 12.97 -3.81
C MET A 36 11.64 13.18 -4.80
N ALA A 37 11.34 13.49 -6.07
CA ALA A 37 12.35 13.80 -7.07
C ALA A 37 13.08 15.11 -6.76
N SER A 38 12.34 16.14 -6.41
CA SER A 38 12.89 17.45 -6.00
C SER A 38 13.81 17.31 -4.80
N LEU A 39 13.40 16.54 -3.80
CA LEU A 39 14.16 16.26 -2.59
C LEU A 39 15.46 15.50 -2.89
N CYS A 40 15.40 14.46 -3.69
CA CYS A 40 16.60 13.71 -4.09
C CYS A 40 17.61 14.58 -4.85
N VAL A 41 17.14 15.45 -5.72
CA VAL A 41 18.01 16.36 -6.49
C VAL A 41 18.61 17.43 -5.59
N GLN A 42 17.85 17.96 -4.63
CA GLN A 42 18.31 18.99 -3.70
C GLN A 42 19.42 18.46 -2.76
N VAL A 43 19.28 17.24 -2.26
CA VAL A 43 20.21 16.65 -1.27
C VAL A 43 21.44 16.02 -1.93
N LEU A 44 21.26 15.28 -3.02
CA LEU A 44 22.35 14.52 -3.65
C LEU A 44 22.94 15.20 -4.90
N GLY A 45 22.35 16.32 -5.36
CA GLY A 45 22.71 16.95 -6.62
C GLY A 45 22.04 16.27 -7.84
N HIS A 46 22.10 16.95 -8.98
CA HIS A 46 21.27 16.60 -10.14
C HIS A 46 21.52 15.16 -10.67
N LYS A 47 22.78 14.76 -10.84
CA LYS A 47 23.10 13.42 -11.40
C LYS A 47 22.80 12.29 -10.44
N SER A 48 23.23 12.41 -9.20
CA SER A 48 23.04 11.38 -8.16
C SER A 48 21.58 11.30 -7.71
N GLY A 49 20.89 12.44 -7.62
CA GLY A 49 19.47 12.51 -7.29
C GLY A 49 18.59 11.81 -8.32
N LEU A 50 18.85 12.01 -9.61
CA LEU A 50 18.14 11.31 -10.69
C LEU A 50 18.39 9.81 -10.69
N ALA A 51 19.61 9.37 -10.43
CA ALA A 51 19.94 7.94 -10.33
C ALA A 51 19.20 7.28 -9.17
N MET A 52 19.15 7.94 -8.01
CA MET A 52 18.42 7.47 -6.83
C MET A 52 16.91 7.41 -7.09
N PHE A 53 16.38 8.39 -7.78
CA PHE A 53 14.97 8.42 -8.16
C PHE A 53 14.62 7.31 -9.17
N ALA A 54 15.51 7.00 -10.12
CA ALA A 54 15.33 5.87 -11.04
C ALA A 54 15.25 4.53 -10.30
N ILE A 55 16.11 4.30 -9.31
CA ILE A 55 16.06 3.11 -8.45
C ILE A 55 14.73 3.04 -7.71
N ASN A 56 14.23 4.17 -7.20
CA ASN A 56 12.94 4.26 -6.53
C ASN A 56 11.79 3.85 -7.46
N ILE A 57 11.80 4.28 -8.73
CA ILE A 57 10.78 3.89 -9.72
C ILE A 57 10.79 2.37 -9.92
N VAL A 58 11.95 1.76 -10.06
CA VAL A 58 12.08 0.30 -10.19
C VAL A 58 11.55 -0.41 -8.95
N ALA A 59 11.89 0.07 -7.76
CA ALA A 59 11.38 -0.47 -6.51
C ALA A 59 9.85 -0.39 -6.42
N GLN A 60 9.24 0.74 -6.82
CA GLN A 60 7.79 0.92 -6.86
C GLN A 60 7.10 -0.07 -7.82
N PHE A 61 7.73 -0.41 -8.93
CA PHE A 61 7.22 -1.43 -9.84
C PHE A 61 7.10 -2.80 -9.15
N PHE A 62 8.13 -3.23 -8.42
CA PHE A 62 8.09 -4.49 -7.67
C PHE A 62 7.06 -4.47 -6.53
N VAL A 63 6.92 -3.35 -5.84
CA VAL A 63 5.87 -3.16 -4.82
C VAL A 63 4.48 -3.30 -5.45
N GLY A 64 4.24 -2.69 -6.61
CA GLY A 64 2.98 -2.80 -7.36
C GLY A 64 2.64 -4.25 -7.72
N GLN A 65 3.63 -5.04 -8.14
CA GLN A 65 3.44 -6.47 -8.39
C GLN A 65 3.04 -7.23 -7.12
N GLY A 66 3.72 -6.97 -6.00
CA GLY A 66 3.41 -7.58 -4.71
C GLY A 66 1.97 -7.26 -4.26
N CYS A 67 1.55 -6.01 -4.38
CA CYS A 67 0.18 -5.58 -4.09
C CYS A 67 -0.85 -6.26 -4.99
N THR A 68 -0.57 -6.41 -6.28
CA THR A 68 -1.45 -7.10 -7.23
C THR A 68 -1.64 -8.57 -6.86
N ILE A 69 -0.56 -9.26 -6.47
CA ILE A 69 -0.61 -10.65 -6.03
C ILE A 69 -1.44 -10.77 -4.74
N ALA A 70 -1.23 -9.90 -3.76
CA ALA A 70 -1.99 -9.89 -2.51
C ALA A 70 -3.48 -9.65 -2.77
N ALA A 71 -3.82 -8.62 -3.54
CA ALA A 71 -5.20 -8.28 -3.90
C ALA A 71 -5.90 -9.42 -4.66
N SER A 72 -5.22 -10.06 -5.61
CA SER A 72 -5.80 -11.18 -6.37
C SER A 72 -6.14 -12.39 -5.49
N ARG A 73 -5.33 -12.65 -4.45
CA ARG A 73 -5.60 -13.71 -3.47
C ARG A 73 -6.82 -13.38 -2.60
N VAL A 74 -6.98 -12.13 -2.21
CA VAL A 74 -8.15 -11.66 -1.45
C VAL A 74 -9.42 -11.79 -2.31
N VAL A 75 -9.40 -11.32 -3.56
CA VAL A 75 -10.52 -11.48 -4.49
C VAL A 75 -10.86 -12.95 -4.70
N PHE A 76 -9.86 -13.80 -4.86
CA PHE A 76 -10.07 -15.26 -5.00
C PHE A 76 -10.72 -15.86 -3.75
N ALA A 77 -10.29 -15.51 -2.54
CA ALA A 77 -10.89 -15.98 -1.30
C ALA A 77 -12.37 -15.57 -1.19
N TYR A 78 -12.68 -14.29 -1.41
CA TYR A 78 -14.05 -13.80 -1.38
C TYR A 78 -14.93 -14.40 -2.50
N SER A 79 -14.35 -14.68 -3.68
CA SER A 79 -15.09 -15.34 -4.76
C SER A 79 -15.40 -16.81 -4.43
N ARG A 80 -14.51 -17.48 -3.72
CA ARG A 80 -14.76 -18.85 -3.26
C ARG A 80 -15.91 -18.91 -2.23
N ASP A 81 -15.99 -17.91 -1.37
CA ASP A 81 -17.03 -17.79 -0.34
C ASP A 81 -18.37 -17.25 -0.91
N GLY A 82 -18.45 -16.95 -2.22
CA GLY A 82 -19.66 -16.46 -2.87
C GLY A 82 -20.00 -15.00 -2.58
N ALA A 83 -19.10 -14.24 -1.97
CA ALA A 83 -19.34 -12.86 -1.56
C ALA A 83 -19.31 -11.83 -2.71
N ILE A 84 -18.75 -12.21 -3.88
CA ILE A 84 -18.64 -11.32 -5.05
C ILE A 84 -19.60 -11.77 -6.15
N PRO A 85 -20.34 -10.85 -6.79
CA PRO A 85 -21.18 -11.20 -7.94
C PRO A 85 -20.34 -11.81 -9.07
N GLY A 86 -20.77 -12.93 -9.63
CA GLY A 86 -20.00 -13.66 -10.63
C GLY A 86 -18.88 -14.56 -10.05
N SER A 87 -18.97 -14.92 -8.78
CA SER A 87 -17.98 -15.73 -8.04
C SER A 87 -17.52 -17.00 -8.75
N ARG A 88 -18.40 -17.68 -9.48
CA ARG A 88 -18.07 -18.86 -10.29
C ARG A 88 -17.00 -18.60 -11.36
N TRP A 89 -16.93 -17.39 -11.88
CA TRP A 89 -15.99 -17.01 -12.93
C TRP A 89 -14.64 -16.59 -12.35
N TRP A 90 -14.67 -15.90 -11.22
CA TRP A 90 -13.46 -15.40 -10.53
C TRP A 90 -12.77 -16.51 -9.72
N SER A 91 -13.50 -17.52 -9.25
CA SER A 91 -12.95 -18.65 -8.50
C SER A 91 -12.31 -19.72 -9.38
N HIS A 92 -12.37 -19.56 -10.72
CA HIS A 92 -11.79 -20.54 -11.64
C HIS A 92 -10.25 -20.50 -11.60
N VAL A 93 -9.66 -21.63 -11.20
CA VAL A 93 -8.20 -21.80 -11.17
C VAL A 93 -7.75 -22.45 -12.47
N ASN A 94 -6.80 -21.84 -13.15
CA ASN A 94 -6.22 -22.39 -14.37
C ASN A 94 -5.43 -23.66 -14.03
N SER A 95 -5.71 -24.78 -14.71
CA SER A 95 -5.08 -26.08 -14.47
C SER A 95 -3.57 -26.10 -14.77
N ARG A 96 -3.07 -25.21 -15.66
CA ARG A 96 -1.65 -25.11 -16.01
C ARG A 96 -0.84 -24.32 -15.01
N THR A 97 -1.33 -23.13 -14.62
CA THR A 97 -0.58 -22.20 -13.75
C THR A 97 -0.93 -22.37 -12.28
N LYS A 98 -1.98 -23.13 -11.95
CA LYS A 98 -2.54 -23.31 -10.59
C LYS A 98 -2.79 -21.98 -9.87
N THR A 99 -3.01 -20.91 -10.64
CA THR A 99 -3.28 -19.56 -10.16
C THR A 99 -4.65 -19.08 -10.62
N PRO A 100 -5.35 -18.25 -9.86
CA PRO A 100 -6.63 -17.69 -10.23
C PRO A 100 -6.44 -16.51 -11.23
N VAL A 101 -6.13 -16.84 -12.48
CA VAL A 101 -5.82 -15.83 -13.52
C VAL A 101 -6.95 -14.81 -13.69
N ASN A 102 -8.20 -15.26 -13.60
CA ASN A 102 -9.37 -14.39 -13.70
C ASN A 102 -9.41 -13.33 -12.59
N SER A 103 -9.08 -13.71 -11.36
CA SER A 103 -9.00 -12.76 -10.24
C SER A 103 -7.89 -11.72 -10.45
N VAL A 104 -6.78 -12.11 -11.05
CA VAL A 104 -5.69 -11.17 -11.38
C VAL A 104 -6.15 -10.17 -12.42
N TRP A 105 -6.80 -10.62 -13.51
CA TRP A 105 -7.34 -9.72 -14.52
C TRP A 105 -8.39 -8.76 -13.96
N PHE A 106 -9.23 -9.22 -13.07
CA PHE A 106 -10.21 -8.37 -12.38
C PHE A 106 -9.53 -7.24 -11.58
N VAL A 107 -8.53 -7.58 -10.78
CA VAL A 107 -7.77 -6.59 -10.00
C VAL A 107 -7.06 -5.60 -10.92
N LEU A 108 -6.42 -6.08 -11.99
CA LEU A 108 -5.74 -5.22 -12.96
C LEU A 108 -6.71 -4.28 -13.68
N THR A 109 -7.90 -4.75 -14.04
CA THR A 109 -8.92 -3.92 -14.67
C THR A 109 -9.38 -2.79 -13.75
N ILE A 110 -9.66 -3.09 -12.48
CA ILE A 110 -10.02 -2.06 -11.49
C ILE A 110 -8.87 -1.08 -11.28
N ALA A 111 -7.65 -1.58 -11.15
CA ALA A 111 -6.47 -0.73 -10.99
C ALA A 111 -6.25 0.18 -12.20
N ALA A 112 -6.45 -0.32 -13.42
CA ALA A 112 -6.37 0.47 -14.64
C ALA A 112 -7.46 1.55 -14.72
N LEU A 113 -8.70 1.22 -14.35
CA LEU A 113 -9.80 2.19 -14.28
C LEU A 113 -9.52 3.30 -13.26
N LEU A 114 -9.00 2.94 -12.08
CA LEU A 114 -8.59 3.92 -11.07
C LEU A 114 -7.39 4.75 -11.54
N GLY A 115 -6.45 4.13 -12.28
CA GLY A 115 -5.34 4.85 -12.90
C GLY A 115 -5.78 5.86 -13.97
N LEU A 116 -6.80 5.54 -14.75
CA LEU A 116 -7.40 6.47 -15.72
C LEU A 116 -8.03 7.69 -15.03
N LEU A 117 -8.50 7.54 -13.80
CA LEU A 117 -9.05 8.64 -13.02
C LEU A 117 -7.99 9.74 -12.75
N MET A 118 -6.70 9.39 -12.75
CA MET A 118 -5.59 10.34 -12.61
C MET A 118 -5.55 11.36 -13.77
N PHE A 119 -5.92 10.93 -14.98
CA PHE A 119 -5.99 11.84 -16.12
C PHE A 119 -7.22 12.74 -16.08
N ALA A 120 -8.28 12.31 -15.40
CA ALA A 120 -9.51 13.09 -15.29
C ALA A 120 -9.38 14.21 -14.23
N SER A 121 -8.80 13.92 -13.07
CA SER A 121 -8.65 14.91 -12.00
C SER A 121 -7.59 14.48 -10.97
N PRO A 122 -6.59 15.31 -10.68
CA PRO A 122 -5.62 15.04 -9.62
C PRO A 122 -6.25 15.04 -8.22
N VAL A 123 -7.36 15.76 -8.03
CA VAL A 123 -8.12 15.75 -6.76
C VAL A 123 -8.80 14.41 -6.52
N ALA A 124 -9.37 13.81 -7.57
CA ALA A 124 -10.05 12.52 -7.47
C ALA A 124 -9.08 11.40 -7.08
N ILE A 125 -7.87 11.36 -7.64
CA ILE A 125 -6.87 10.36 -7.26
C ILE A 125 -6.39 10.57 -5.81
N GLY A 126 -6.24 11.82 -5.37
CA GLY A 126 -5.93 12.13 -3.97
C GLY A 126 -6.98 11.60 -3.00
N ALA A 127 -8.27 11.72 -3.34
CA ALA A 127 -9.36 11.15 -2.56
C ALA A 127 -9.30 9.63 -2.49
N VAL A 128 -8.99 8.94 -3.60
CA VAL A 128 -8.84 7.48 -3.64
C VAL A 128 -7.69 7.01 -2.72
N PHE A 129 -6.54 7.69 -2.76
CA PHE A 129 -5.41 7.38 -1.85
C PHE A 129 -5.77 7.62 -0.39
N SER A 130 -6.49 8.69 -0.08
CA SER A 130 -6.94 8.98 1.29
C SER A 130 -7.89 7.92 1.82
N ILE A 131 -8.86 7.47 1.02
CA ILE A 131 -9.77 6.37 1.36
C ILE A 131 -8.97 5.07 1.58
N GLY A 132 -8.00 4.77 0.73
CA GLY A 132 -7.12 3.61 0.87
C GLY A 132 -6.35 3.63 2.19
N ALA A 133 -5.79 4.77 2.58
CA ALA A 133 -5.09 4.94 3.84
C ALA A 133 -6.03 4.71 5.05
N ILE A 134 -7.21 5.32 5.05
CA ILE A 134 -8.22 5.14 6.11
C ILE A 134 -8.64 3.68 6.22
N ALA A 135 -8.91 3.01 5.09
CA ALA A 135 -9.28 1.60 5.07
C ALA A 135 -8.17 0.70 5.64
N GLN A 136 -6.91 1.01 5.35
CA GLN A 136 -5.77 0.28 5.88
C GLN A 136 -5.64 0.45 7.40
N TYR A 137 -5.80 1.67 7.92
CA TYR A 137 -5.78 1.92 9.36
C TYR A 137 -6.92 1.19 10.08
N THR A 138 -8.14 1.22 9.55
CA THR A 138 -9.28 0.49 10.12
C THR A 138 -9.06 -1.02 10.11
N ALA A 139 -8.49 -1.57 9.03
CA ALA A 139 -8.17 -2.99 8.94
C ALA A 139 -7.14 -3.45 9.97
N PHE A 140 -6.19 -2.61 10.35
CA PHE A 140 -5.21 -2.92 11.39
C PHE A 140 -5.75 -2.70 12.81
N VAL A 141 -6.52 -1.64 13.04
CA VAL A 141 -7.06 -1.31 14.37
C VAL A 141 -8.11 -2.32 14.82
N THR A 142 -8.94 -2.81 13.91
CA THR A 142 -10.03 -3.74 14.23
C THR A 142 -9.56 -5.03 14.93
N PRO A 143 -8.59 -5.80 14.40
CA PRO A 143 -8.12 -7.01 15.09
C PRO A 143 -7.36 -6.70 16.39
N ILE A 144 -6.62 -5.59 16.45
CA ILE A 144 -5.88 -5.19 17.66
C ILE A 144 -6.85 -4.80 18.78
N GLY A 145 -7.87 -4.02 18.45
CA GLY A 145 -8.94 -3.64 19.40
C GLY A 145 -9.73 -4.85 19.89
N GLY A 146 -10.11 -5.74 19.00
CA GLY A 146 -10.83 -6.98 19.34
C GLY A 146 -10.03 -7.88 20.26
N PHE A 147 -8.74 -8.08 20.00
CA PHE A 147 -7.89 -8.91 20.85
C PHE A 147 -7.71 -8.33 22.26
N ARG A 148 -7.63 -7.01 22.38
CA ARG A 148 -7.47 -6.34 23.68
C ARG A 148 -8.75 -6.39 24.51
N THR A 149 -9.91 -6.22 23.90
CA THR A 149 -11.21 -6.34 24.58
C THR A 149 -11.48 -7.77 25.04
N PHE A 150 -11.15 -8.78 24.22
CA PHE A 150 -11.30 -10.19 24.61
C PHE A 150 -10.42 -10.58 25.82
N ASN A 151 -9.16 -10.11 25.86
CA ASN A 151 -8.26 -10.36 26.99
C ASN A 151 -8.76 -9.67 28.26
N LEU A 152 -9.21 -8.43 28.19
CA LEU A 152 -9.76 -7.71 29.34
C LEU A 152 -11.04 -8.38 29.88
N LEU A 153 -11.91 -8.84 29.00
CA LEU A 153 -13.13 -9.58 29.38
C LEU A 153 -12.79 -10.92 30.06
N GLY A 154 -11.80 -11.63 29.55
CA GLY A 154 -11.30 -12.88 30.14
C GLY A 154 -10.72 -12.69 31.56
N ILE A 155 -9.94 -11.64 31.76
CA ILE A 155 -9.39 -11.28 33.08
C ILE A 155 -10.51 -10.88 34.06
N LEU A 156 -11.49 -10.09 33.61
CA LEU A 156 -12.64 -9.71 34.41
C LEU A 156 -13.49 -10.92 34.84
N LEU A 157 -13.74 -11.85 33.93
CA LEU A 157 -14.50 -13.07 34.23
C LEU A 157 -13.77 -13.98 35.20
N THR A 158 -12.43 -14.12 35.11
CA THR A 158 -11.63 -14.87 36.08
C THR A 158 -11.60 -14.23 37.44
N LEU A 159 -11.57 -12.90 37.53
CA LEU A 159 -11.63 -12.17 38.81
C LEU A 159 -13.01 -12.23 39.49
N LEU A 160 -14.11 -12.36 38.69
CA LEU A 160 -15.47 -12.48 39.22
C LEU A 160 -15.83 -13.91 39.64
N SER A 161 -15.08 -14.92 39.17
CA SER A 161 -15.28 -16.33 39.50
C SER A 161 -14.46 -16.84 40.70
N SER A 162 -13.56 -16.00 41.25
CA SER A 162 -12.80 -16.26 42.48
C SER A 162 -13.43 -15.58 43.68
#